data_67f5e773e83c91ac4c971b0d5edb69d3
#
_entry.id   67f5e773e83c91ac4c971b0d5edb69d3
#
_cell.length_a   1.000
_cell.length_b   1.000
_cell.length_c   1.000
_cell.angle_alpha   90.00
_cell.angle_beta   90.00
_cell.angle_gamma   90.00
#
_symmetry.space_group_name_H-M   'P 1'
#
loop_
_entity.id
_entity.type
_entity.pdbx_description
1 polymer ?
#
loop_
_entity_poly.entity_id
_entity_poly.type
_entity_poly.pdbx_seq_one_letter_code
_entity_poly.pdbx_strand_id
1 'polypeptide(L)'
;DHPNLGVMFNLCHFLMGEKSETMEAVLKKAGDRLFAVSTAGANLGGRRWGDLIKPLDQGDFPQKRLFGALKKLNFKGPVGLQCYAVRGDKRTNLKNSMAAWKKTLDEL
;
A
#
# COMPACT_ATOMS: atom_id res chain seq x y z
N ASP A 1 5.82 15.75 19.23
CA ASP A 1 7.21 15.39 18.91
C ASP A 1 7.83 14.32 19.80
N HIS A 2 7.02 13.33 20.17
CA HIS A 2 7.53 12.19 20.92
C HIS A 2 8.23 11.20 19.98
N PRO A 3 9.41 10.63 20.31
CA PRO A 3 10.14 9.73 19.41
C PRO A 3 9.37 8.44 19.08
N ASN A 4 8.44 8.03 19.92
CA ASN A 4 7.61 6.83 19.69
C ASN A 4 6.30 7.15 18.96
N LEU A 5 6.08 8.39 18.56
CA LEU A 5 4.91 8.79 17.79
C LEU A 5 5.27 8.92 16.32
N GLY A 6 4.59 8.16 15.48
CA GLY A 6 4.85 8.14 14.05
C GLY A 6 3.57 8.02 13.24
N VAL A 7 3.75 7.80 11.95
CA VAL A 7 2.69 7.73 10.96
C VAL A 7 2.61 6.31 10.43
N MET A 8 1.39 5.80 10.29
CA MET A 8 1.10 4.64 9.47
C MET A 8 0.49 5.11 8.16
N PHE A 9 1.12 4.78 7.05
CA PHE A 9 0.54 5.03 5.73
C PHE A 9 -0.37 3.86 5.37
N ASN A 10 -1.63 4.16 5.01
CA ASN A 10 -2.60 3.16 4.57
C ASN A 10 -3.10 3.55 3.18
N LEU A 11 -2.74 2.76 2.17
CA LEU A 11 -2.99 3.09 0.77
C LEU A 11 -4.47 3.34 0.47
N CYS A 12 -5.37 2.47 0.94
CA CYS A 12 -6.79 2.63 0.62
C CYS A 12 -7.38 3.92 1.20
N HIS A 13 -7.00 4.28 2.42
CA HIS A 13 -7.43 5.54 3.02
C HIS A 13 -6.83 6.74 2.29
N PHE A 14 -5.57 6.65 1.91
CA PHE A 14 -4.94 7.70 1.14
C PHE A 14 -5.65 7.93 -0.20
N LEU A 15 -5.90 6.85 -0.96
CA LEU A 15 -6.57 6.94 -2.25
C LEU A 15 -8.02 7.41 -2.15
N MET A 16 -8.69 7.16 -1.01
CA MET A 16 -10.05 7.63 -0.78
C MET A 16 -10.11 9.15 -0.61
N GLY A 17 -9.14 9.74 0.05
CA GLY A 17 -9.17 11.15 0.45
C GLY A 17 -8.22 12.07 -0.30
N GLU A 18 -7.21 11.54 -0.97
CA GLU A 18 -6.14 12.33 -1.56
C GLU A 18 -5.91 12.00 -3.03
N LYS A 19 -5.23 12.88 -3.72
CA LYS A 19 -4.83 12.65 -5.12
C LYS A 19 -3.63 11.69 -5.16
N SER A 20 -3.73 10.64 -5.96
CA SER A 20 -2.70 9.59 -6.01
C SER A 20 -1.32 10.12 -6.39
N GLU A 21 -1.25 11.18 -7.21
CA GLU A 21 0.02 11.78 -7.63
C GLU A 21 0.79 12.46 -6.50
N THR A 22 0.17 12.70 -5.34
CA THR A 22 0.85 13.29 -4.19
C THR A 22 1.48 12.26 -3.25
N MET A 23 1.32 10.97 -3.53
CA MET A 23 1.72 9.90 -2.62
C MET A 23 3.21 9.95 -2.25
N GLU A 24 4.08 10.05 -3.24
CA GLU A 24 5.53 10.05 -3.01
C GLU A 24 5.95 11.25 -2.15
N ALA A 25 5.34 12.41 -2.36
CA ALA A 25 5.62 13.61 -1.56
C ALA A 25 5.17 13.44 -0.11
N VAL A 26 4.01 12.81 0.11
CA VAL A 26 3.49 12.53 1.46
C VAL A 26 4.41 11.57 2.20
N LEU A 27 4.83 10.48 1.54
CA LEU A 27 5.75 9.51 2.13
C LEU A 27 7.09 10.15 2.47
N LYS A 28 7.63 10.97 1.57
CA LYS A 28 8.88 11.69 1.80
C LYS A 28 8.77 12.65 2.99
N LYS A 29 7.64 13.33 3.11
CA LYS A 29 7.38 14.24 4.24
C LYS A 29 7.30 13.49 5.57
N ALA A 30 6.71 12.30 5.59
CA ALA A 30 6.69 11.46 6.78
C ALA A 30 8.11 11.03 7.20
N GLY A 31 8.95 10.69 6.22
CA GLY A 31 10.37 10.39 6.45
C GLY A 31 10.59 9.34 7.53
N ASP A 32 11.44 9.65 8.50
CA ASP A 32 11.78 8.76 9.61
C ASP A 32 10.61 8.49 10.56
N ARG A 33 9.53 9.26 10.45
CA ARG A 33 8.30 9.04 11.23
C ARG A 33 7.34 8.06 10.58
N LEU A 34 7.66 7.56 9.41
CA LEU A 34 6.88 6.50 8.77
C LEU A 34 7.22 5.17 9.45
N PHE A 35 6.33 4.67 10.30
CA PHE A 35 6.58 3.49 11.12
C PHE A 35 6.00 2.20 10.52
N ALA A 36 4.92 2.30 9.77
CA ALA A 36 4.27 1.14 9.15
C ALA A 36 3.55 1.55 7.87
N VAL A 37 3.35 0.58 6.98
CA VAL A 37 2.62 0.76 5.73
C VAL A 37 1.60 -0.37 5.59
N SER A 38 0.40 -0.02 5.15
CA SER A 38 -0.62 -0.99 4.74
C SER A 38 -0.95 -0.75 3.28
N THR A 39 -1.00 -1.81 2.50
CA THR A 39 -1.34 -1.74 1.08
C THR A 39 -2.43 -2.74 0.72
N ALA A 40 -2.97 -2.62 -0.47
CA ALA A 40 -3.95 -3.53 -1.06
C ALA A 40 -3.94 -3.31 -2.57
N GLY A 41 -4.47 -4.26 -3.34
CA GLY A 41 -4.84 -3.98 -4.70
C GLY A 41 -5.91 -2.88 -4.73
N ALA A 42 -5.86 -2.01 -5.72
CA ALA A 42 -6.77 -0.88 -5.80
C ALA A 42 -6.98 -0.43 -7.24
N ASN A 43 -8.12 0.17 -7.50
CA ASN A 43 -8.39 0.88 -8.75
C ASN A 43 -8.18 2.38 -8.55
N LEU A 44 -7.37 2.98 -9.42
CA LEU A 44 -7.22 4.43 -9.46
C LEU A 44 -8.58 5.09 -9.72
N GLY A 45 -8.88 6.13 -8.96
CA GLY A 45 -10.16 6.82 -9.08
C GLY A 45 -11.33 6.09 -8.42
N GLY A 46 -11.10 4.98 -7.75
CA GLY A 46 -12.13 4.27 -6.99
C GLY A 46 -12.71 5.13 -5.88
N ARG A 47 -14.02 4.99 -5.66
CA ARG A 47 -14.76 5.80 -4.67
C ARG A 47 -15.41 4.97 -3.58
N ARG A 48 -15.32 3.65 -3.67
CA ARG A 48 -15.85 2.71 -2.69
C ARG A 48 -14.72 1.85 -2.15
N TRP A 49 -14.89 1.36 -0.95
CA TRP A 49 -13.85 0.51 -0.33
C TRP A 49 -13.55 -0.73 -1.16
N GLY A 50 -14.57 -1.33 -1.81
CA GLY A 50 -14.36 -2.47 -2.69
C GLY A 50 -13.51 -2.17 -3.92
N ASP A 51 -13.43 -0.91 -4.34
CA ASP A 51 -12.53 -0.49 -5.43
C ASP A 51 -11.10 -0.28 -4.94
N LEU A 52 -10.92 -0.02 -3.66
CA LEU A 52 -9.64 0.37 -3.05
C LEU A 52 -9.02 -0.70 -2.16
N ILE A 53 -9.75 -1.79 -1.87
CA ILE A 53 -9.27 -2.90 -1.06
C ILE A 53 -9.56 -4.20 -1.82
N LYS A 54 -8.53 -4.68 -2.52
CA LYS A 54 -8.55 -5.89 -3.34
C LYS A 54 -7.34 -6.76 -3.01
N PRO A 55 -7.33 -8.03 -3.40
CA PRO A 55 -6.07 -8.78 -3.42
C PRO A 55 -4.99 -8.00 -4.16
N LEU A 56 -3.74 -8.13 -3.76
CA LEU A 56 -2.65 -7.28 -4.24
C LEU A 56 -2.39 -7.40 -5.74
N ASP A 57 -2.75 -8.53 -6.33
CA ASP A 57 -2.62 -8.80 -7.77
C ASP A 57 -3.74 -8.16 -8.61
N GLN A 58 -4.71 -7.51 -7.99
CA GLN A 58 -5.88 -6.95 -8.67
C GLN A 58 -5.90 -5.42 -8.62
N GLY A 59 -6.63 -4.83 -9.58
CA GLY A 59 -6.71 -3.39 -9.72
C GLY A 59 -5.58 -2.82 -10.57
N ASP A 60 -5.70 -1.55 -10.89
CA ASP A 60 -4.76 -0.87 -11.78
C ASP A 60 -3.80 0.09 -11.07
N PHE A 61 -3.89 0.21 -9.73
CA PHE A 61 -2.91 0.98 -8.99
C PHE A 61 -1.54 0.31 -9.10
N PRO A 62 -0.52 1.04 -9.58
CA PRO A 62 0.81 0.46 -9.76
C PRO A 62 1.55 0.34 -8.41
N GLN A 63 1.52 -0.83 -7.80
CA GLN A 63 2.19 -1.09 -6.52
C GLN A 63 3.68 -0.76 -6.56
N LYS A 64 4.28 -0.87 -7.73
CA LYS A 64 5.69 -0.52 -7.95
C LYS A 64 6.00 0.94 -7.58
N ARG A 65 5.05 1.86 -7.72
CA ARG A 65 5.21 3.25 -7.26
C ARG A 65 5.38 3.31 -5.74
N LEU A 66 4.47 2.63 -5.01
CA LEU A 66 4.52 2.63 -3.55
C LEU A 66 5.80 1.95 -3.04
N PHE A 67 6.06 0.73 -3.51
CA PHE A 67 7.22 -0.03 -3.04
C PHE A 67 8.54 0.61 -3.47
N GLY A 68 8.58 1.21 -4.66
CA GLY A 68 9.74 1.98 -5.11
C GLY A 68 10.01 3.21 -4.25
N ALA A 69 8.95 3.92 -3.85
CA ALA A 69 9.08 5.06 -2.94
C ALA A 69 9.61 4.63 -1.57
N LEU A 70 9.10 3.51 -1.03
CA LEU A 70 9.58 2.96 0.24
C LEU A 70 11.05 2.55 0.16
N LYS A 71 11.46 1.95 -0.96
CA LYS A 71 12.87 1.60 -1.18
C LYS A 71 13.76 2.84 -1.21
N LYS A 72 13.35 3.90 -1.90
CA LYS A 72 14.10 5.16 -1.95
C LYS A 72 14.24 5.80 -0.58
N LEU A 73 13.25 5.66 0.28
CA LEU A 73 13.29 6.16 1.65
C LEU A 73 14.06 5.24 2.60
N ASN A 74 14.55 4.11 2.11
CA ASN A 74 15.19 3.09 2.94
C ASN A 74 14.29 2.64 4.10
N PHE A 75 12.98 2.51 3.83
CA PHE A 75 12.00 2.11 4.83
C PHE A 75 12.29 0.69 5.32
N LYS A 76 12.34 0.51 6.64
CA LYS A 76 12.65 -0.77 7.29
C LYS A 76 11.47 -1.33 8.11
N GLY A 77 10.38 -0.60 8.17
CA GLY A 77 9.22 -1.01 8.93
C GLY A 77 8.38 -2.10 8.26
N PRO A 78 7.34 -2.56 8.94
CA PRO A 78 6.45 -3.58 8.40
C PRO A 78 5.57 -3.03 7.27
N VAL A 79 5.32 -3.88 6.28
CA VAL A 79 4.31 -3.64 5.24
C VAL A 79 3.27 -4.74 5.33
N GLY A 80 2.04 -4.36 5.62
CA GLY A 80 0.93 -5.29 5.77
C GLY A 80 -0.04 -5.23 4.59
N LEU A 81 -0.79 -6.31 4.41
CA LEU A 81 -1.86 -6.37 3.42
C LEU A 81 -3.20 -6.06 4.09
N GLN A 82 -3.91 -5.05 3.58
CA GLN A 82 -5.27 -4.75 3.99
C GLN A 82 -6.24 -5.69 3.29
N CYS A 83 -7.06 -6.40 4.05
CA CYS A 83 -7.99 -7.40 3.51
C CYS A 83 -9.45 -7.15 3.91
N TYR A 84 -9.78 -5.97 4.41
CA TYR A 84 -11.13 -5.69 4.86
C TYR A 84 -12.15 -5.92 3.74
N ALA A 85 -13.16 -6.74 4.03
CA ALA A 85 -14.27 -7.05 3.14
C ALA A 85 -13.88 -7.66 1.79
N VAL A 86 -12.66 -8.15 1.63
CA VAL A 86 -12.26 -8.89 0.43
C VAL A 86 -13.01 -10.22 0.37
N ARG A 87 -13.67 -10.47 -0.75
CA ARG A 87 -14.47 -11.67 -0.97
C ARG A 87 -13.65 -12.75 -1.69
N GLY A 88 -14.20 -13.95 -1.70
CA GLY A 88 -13.62 -15.10 -2.36
C GLY A 88 -12.80 -15.97 -1.42
N ASP A 89 -12.08 -16.94 -1.98
CA ASP A 89 -11.27 -17.86 -1.20
C ASP A 89 -10.04 -17.13 -0.61
N LYS A 90 -9.98 -17.10 0.69
CA LYS A 90 -8.94 -16.35 1.42
C LYS A 90 -7.55 -16.88 1.16
N ARG A 91 -7.39 -18.20 1.10
CA ARG A 91 -6.11 -18.84 0.82
C ARG A 91 -5.59 -18.45 -0.56
N THR A 92 -6.44 -18.54 -1.57
CA THR A 92 -6.11 -18.15 -2.95
C THR A 92 -5.75 -16.65 -3.02
N ASN A 93 -6.54 -15.80 -2.37
CA ASN A 93 -6.29 -14.37 -2.36
C ASN A 93 -4.94 -14.03 -1.72
N LEU A 94 -4.61 -14.68 -0.60
CA LEU A 94 -3.31 -14.46 0.08
C LEU A 94 -2.15 -15.00 -0.76
N LYS A 95 -2.31 -16.17 -1.35
CA LYS A 95 -1.29 -16.77 -2.22
C LYS A 95 -0.97 -15.87 -3.42
N ASN A 96 -2.02 -15.38 -4.09
CA ASN A 96 -1.86 -14.50 -5.25
C ASN A 96 -1.29 -13.14 -4.84
N SER A 97 -1.70 -12.61 -3.69
CA SER A 97 -1.15 -11.36 -3.16
C SER A 97 0.33 -11.49 -2.82
N MET A 98 0.74 -12.62 -2.23
CA MET A 98 2.14 -12.86 -1.93
C MET A 98 2.98 -13.00 -3.21
N ALA A 99 2.44 -13.66 -4.23
CA ALA A 99 3.11 -13.76 -5.53
C ALA A 99 3.29 -12.39 -6.18
N ALA A 100 2.25 -11.54 -6.13
CA ALA A 100 2.32 -10.17 -6.64
C ALA A 100 3.34 -9.33 -5.87
N TRP A 101 3.39 -9.46 -4.54
CA TRP A 101 4.38 -8.81 -3.69
C TRP A 101 5.80 -9.15 -4.12
N LYS A 102 6.11 -10.45 -4.22
CA LYS A 102 7.44 -10.92 -4.62
C LYS A 102 7.83 -10.44 -6.02
N LYS A 103 6.89 -10.55 -6.96
CA LYS A 103 7.11 -10.09 -8.34
C LYS A 103 7.45 -8.60 -8.39
N THR A 104 6.67 -7.79 -7.66
CA THR A 104 6.88 -6.34 -7.64
C THR A 104 8.24 -5.99 -7.03
N LEU A 105 8.62 -6.66 -5.94
CA LEU A 105 9.95 -6.44 -5.34
C LEU A 105 11.08 -6.79 -6.29
N ASP A 106 10.94 -7.87 -7.05
CA ASP A 106 11.97 -8.30 -8.02
C ASP A 106 12.12 -7.29 -9.17
N GLU A 107 11.11 -6.50 -9.45
CA GLU A 107 11.10 -5.49 -10.52
C GLU A 107 11.64 -4.11 -10.08
N LEU A 108 12.00 -3.94 -8.82
CA LEU A 108 12.49 -2.65 -8.30
C LEU A 108 13.98 -2.40 -8.59
#